data_c8aaec411d9a4573ce6cf54d2cd4c066
#
_entry.id   c8aaec411d9a4573ce6cf54d2cd4c066
#
_cell.length_a   1.000
_cell.length_b   1.000
_cell.length_c   1.000
_cell.angle_alpha   90.00
_cell.angle_beta   90.00
_cell.angle_gamma   90.00
#
_symmetry.space_group_name_H-M   'P 1'
#
loop_
_entity.id
_entity.type
_entity.pdbx_description
1 polymer ?
#
loop_
_entity_poly.entity_id
_entity_poly.type
_entity_poly.pdbx_seq_one_letter_code
_entity_poly.pdbx_strand_id
1 'polypeptide(L)'
;MGGMFPSAASAPGAANNLLNFLRAEDAALLAPHLKPFSSKPNAVLYHHGDHVGTVYFPCGATLVSFLISMEDGGTVETTMVGREGAVGGIVSQGKLPAFSQIMVQFGGEFLAMPVEALDAAKAKSRSLDNLFSRYADCLMAQMFQSTACNAAHGIEQRAAKWIIAAVDRTGELEVPLTQERLASMLGVGRSYISRIIQRMKRDGILSVRRGKLKIHDPKQLAARSCGCNDAVKAHFELILQGIYPADTDGCQTPLRASSGT
;
A
#
# COMPACT_ATOMS: atom_id res chain seq x y z
N MET A 1 32.89 -10.24 -0.51
CA MET A 1 32.13 -11.40 -0.99
C MET A 1 30.68 -11.00 -1.05
N GLY A 2 30.14 -11.02 -2.25
CA GLY A 2 28.97 -10.31 -2.71
C GLY A 2 27.65 -10.80 -2.15
N GLY A 3 26.68 -9.89 -2.24
CA GLY A 3 25.30 -10.00 -1.77
C GLY A 3 24.62 -11.30 -2.19
N MET A 4 24.04 -11.94 -1.21
CA MET A 4 23.37 -13.22 -1.33
C MET A 4 21.85 -13.08 -1.20
N PHE A 5 21.28 -12.10 -1.90
CA PHE A 5 20.00 -12.34 -2.53
C PHE A 5 20.32 -12.98 -3.87
N PRO A 6 19.60 -14.03 -4.29
CA PRO A 6 19.77 -14.51 -5.64
C PRO A 6 19.65 -13.29 -6.53
N SER A 7 20.67 -13.05 -7.35
CA SER A 7 20.62 -12.07 -8.43
C SER A 7 19.42 -12.46 -9.27
N ALA A 8 18.27 -11.98 -8.88
CA ALA A 8 17.13 -11.90 -9.75
C ALA A 8 17.53 -10.87 -10.79
N ALA A 9 18.07 -11.35 -11.89
CA ALA A 9 17.84 -10.75 -13.19
C ALA A 9 16.32 -10.85 -13.45
N SER A 10 15.53 -10.24 -12.57
CA SER A 10 14.08 -10.07 -12.65
C SER A 10 13.85 -8.59 -12.84
N ALA A 11 12.97 -8.28 -13.76
CA ALA A 11 12.58 -6.96 -14.18
C ALA A 11 12.62 -5.91 -13.05
N PRO A 12 13.03 -4.65 -13.32
CA PRO A 12 12.95 -3.56 -12.35
C PRO A 12 11.52 -3.48 -11.82
N GLY A 13 11.32 -3.72 -10.53
CA GLY A 13 10.01 -3.68 -9.90
C GLY A 13 9.56 -4.94 -9.14
N ALA A 14 10.31 -6.05 -9.20
CA ALA A 14 9.95 -7.31 -8.53
C ALA A 14 10.28 -7.36 -7.03
N ALA A 15 10.93 -6.36 -6.47
CA ALA A 15 11.36 -6.34 -5.07
C ALA A 15 10.37 -5.60 -4.17
N ASN A 16 10.44 -5.92 -2.86
CA ASN A 16 9.77 -5.17 -1.81
C ASN A 16 10.73 -4.11 -1.24
N ASN A 17 10.29 -2.86 -1.20
CA ASN A 17 11.15 -1.73 -0.81
C ASN A 17 11.53 -1.78 0.68
N LEU A 18 10.62 -2.24 1.56
CA LEU A 18 10.91 -2.36 2.99
C LEU A 18 12.03 -3.39 3.23
N LEU A 19 12.03 -4.51 2.51
CA LEU A 19 13.10 -5.50 2.59
C LEU A 19 14.42 -4.99 1.98
N ASN A 20 14.35 -4.17 0.92
CA ASN A 20 15.54 -3.56 0.33
C ASN A 20 16.20 -2.53 1.26
N PHE A 21 15.45 -2.00 2.22
CA PHE A 21 15.91 -1.03 3.22
C PHE A 21 16.71 -1.67 4.36
N LEU A 22 16.71 -3.00 4.45
CA LEU A 22 17.42 -3.73 5.49
C LEU A 22 18.94 -3.59 5.36
N ARG A 23 19.63 -3.50 6.49
CA ARG A 23 21.07 -3.70 6.55
C ARG A 23 21.41 -5.13 6.15
N ALA A 24 22.61 -5.35 5.64
CA ALA A 24 23.03 -6.69 5.19
C ALA A 24 22.93 -7.76 6.30
N GLU A 25 23.27 -7.41 7.54
CA GLU A 25 23.16 -8.30 8.70
C GLU A 25 21.70 -8.62 9.05
N ASP A 26 20.78 -7.64 8.97
CA ASP A 26 19.35 -7.83 9.21
C ASP A 26 18.71 -8.66 8.08
N ALA A 27 19.09 -8.39 6.83
CA ALA A 27 18.67 -9.17 5.68
C ALA A 27 19.10 -10.64 5.79
N ALA A 28 20.30 -10.91 6.28
CA ALA A 28 20.80 -12.26 6.51
C ALA A 28 19.99 -13.04 7.58
N LEU A 29 19.41 -12.34 8.56
CA LEU A 29 18.51 -12.96 9.54
C LEU A 29 17.17 -13.38 8.95
N LEU A 30 16.63 -12.60 7.99
CA LEU A 30 15.32 -12.87 7.40
C LEU A 30 15.39 -13.82 6.19
N ALA A 31 16.47 -13.76 5.40
CA ALA A 31 16.60 -14.48 4.13
C ALA A 31 16.28 -15.99 4.19
N PRO A 32 16.71 -16.76 5.21
CA PRO A 32 16.41 -18.20 5.29
C PRO A 32 14.93 -18.52 5.46
N HIS A 33 14.13 -17.55 5.92
CA HIS A 33 12.71 -17.72 6.24
C HIS A 33 11.78 -17.14 5.18
N LEU A 34 12.29 -16.28 4.30
CA LEU A 34 11.53 -15.67 3.21
C LEU A 34 11.29 -16.69 2.09
N LYS A 35 10.04 -16.92 1.76
CA LYS A 35 9.62 -17.83 0.67
C LYS A 35 8.79 -17.08 -0.35
N PRO A 36 8.99 -17.33 -1.65
CA PRO A 36 8.12 -16.81 -2.69
C PRO A 36 6.68 -17.31 -2.48
N PHE A 37 5.73 -16.42 -2.65
CA PHE A 37 4.31 -16.70 -2.59
C PHE A 37 3.62 -15.83 -3.65
N SER A 38 2.71 -16.39 -4.43
CA SER A 38 1.92 -15.60 -5.39
C SER A 38 0.43 -15.72 -5.08
N SER A 39 -0.30 -14.67 -5.39
CA SER A 39 -1.73 -14.61 -5.12
C SER A 39 -2.50 -13.91 -6.24
N LYS A 40 -3.75 -14.33 -6.42
CA LYS A 40 -4.67 -13.74 -7.39
C LYS A 40 -5.41 -12.55 -6.78
N PRO A 41 -5.93 -11.62 -7.60
CA PRO A 41 -6.83 -10.59 -7.12
C PRO A 41 -8.03 -11.21 -6.38
N ASN A 42 -8.51 -10.53 -5.35
CA ASN A 42 -9.61 -10.94 -4.46
C ASN A 42 -9.29 -12.11 -3.51
N ALA A 43 -8.10 -12.65 -3.52
CA ALA A 43 -7.70 -13.60 -2.49
C ALA A 43 -7.65 -12.90 -1.12
N VAL A 44 -8.12 -13.59 -0.09
CA VAL A 44 -8.07 -13.11 1.30
C VAL A 44 -6.85 -13.75 1.95
N LEU A 45 -5.96 -12.92 2.46
CA LEU A 45 -4.78 -13.37 3.23
C LEU A 45 -5.16 -13.66 4.68
N TYR A 46 -6.05 -12.82 5.24
CA TYR A 46 -6.62 -12.98 6.58
C TYR A 46 -8.07 -12.52 6.59
N HIS A 47 -8.94 -13.33 7.21
CA HIS A 47 -10.27 -12.90 7.63
C HIS A 47 -10.22 -12.23 9.01
N HIS A 48 -11.23 -11.45 9.34
CA HIS A 48 -11.42 -10.97 10.72
C HIS A 48 -11.44 -12.15 11.70
N GLY A 49 -10.65 -12.08 12.77
CA GLY A 49 -10.54 -13.12 13.79
C GLY A 49 -9.52 -14.23 13.50
N ASP A 50 -8.99 -14.33 12.28
CA ASP A 50 -7.95 -15.32 11.96
C ASP A 50 -6.68 -15.08 12.80
N HIS A 51 -6.02 -16.15 13.22
CA HIS A 51 -4.71 -16.05 13.83
C HIS A 51 -3.67 -15.66 12.80
N VAL A 52 -2.99 -14.52 13.05
CA VAL A 52 -1.96 -14.02 12.15
C VAL A 52 -0.66 -14.79 12.39
N GLY A 53 -0.35 -15.71 11.49
CA GLY A 53 0.84 -16.57 11.58
C GLY A 53 1.88 -16.34 10.49
N THR A 54 1.60 -15.48 9.52
CA THR A 54 2.49 -15.21 8.38
C THR A 54 2.59 -13.71 8.10
N VAL A 55 3.79 -13.23 7.85
CA VAL A 55 4.03 -11.88 7.33
C VAL A 55 4.18 -11.97 5.83
N TYR A 56 3.47 -11.10 5.10
CA TYR A 56 3.54 -10.99 3.65
C TYR A 56 4.14 -9.65 3.25
N PHE A 57 5.08 -9.67 2.33
CA PHE A 57 5.74 -8.52 1.73
C PHE A 57 5.33 -8.45 0.26
N PRO A 58 4.38 -7.56 -0.12
CA PRO A 58 4.00 -7.39 -1.52
C PRO A 58 5.20 -6.95 -2.37
N CYS A 59 5.32 -7.51 -3.58
CA CYS A 59 6.40 -7.23 -4.51
C CYS A 59 5.86 -6.64 -5.81
N GLY A 60 6.66 -5.81 -6.48
CA GLY A 60 6.32 -5.23 -7.76
C GLY A 60 4.99 -4.45 -7.74
N ALA A 61 4.07 -4.80 -8.63
CA ALA A 61 2.75 -4.15 -8.74
C ALA A 61 1.67 -4.77 -7.84
N THR A 62 2.06 -5.63 -6.90
CA THR A 62 1.12 -6.27 -5.96
C THR A 62 0.62 -5.26 -4.94
N LEU A 63 -0.70 -5.25 -4.69
CA LEU A 63 -1.34 -4.34 -3.75
C LEU A 63 -2.34 -5.10 -2.88
N VAL A 64 -2.32 -4.84 -1.60
CA VAL A 64 -3.28 -5.37 -0.62
C VAL A 64 -4.01 -4.24 0.09
N SER A 65 -5.21 -4.52 0.59
CA SER A 65 -6.00 -3.56 1.38
C SER A 65 -6.47 -4.18 2.68
N PHE A 66 -6.54 -3.33 3.70
CA PHE A 66 -7.21 -3.62 4.97
C PHE A 66 -8.68 -3.19 4.84
N LEU A 67 -9.57 -4.13 5.02
CA LEU A 67 -11.01 -3.94 4.89
C LEU A 67 -11.68 -4.15 6.24
N ILE A 68 -12.60 -3.27 6.58
CA ILE A 68 -13.48 -3.42 7.74
C ILE A 68 -14.88 -3.76 7.25
N SER A 69 -15.44 -4.84 7.78
CA SER A 69 -16.83 -5.21 7.53
C SER A 69 -17.77 -4.31 8.32
N MET A 70 -18.80 -3.83 7.66
CA MET A 70 -19.86 -3.01 8.25
C MET A 70 -21.07 -3.87 8.59
N GLU A 71 -21.94 -3.39 9.47
CA GLU A 71 -23.15 -4.12 9.92
C GLU A 71 -24.13 -4.43 8.78
N ASP A 72 -24.15 -3.59 7.72
CA ASP A 72 -24.98 -3.80 6.53
C ASP A 72 -24.41 -4.83 5.54
N GLY A 73 -23.32 -5.50 5.90
CA GLY A 73 -22.59 -6.47 5.06
C GLY A 73 -21.66 -5.84 4.04
N GLY A 74 -21.57 -4.51 3.97
CA GLY A 74 -20.58 -3.79 3.18
C GLY A 74 -19.17 -3.91 3.74
N THR A 75 -18.17 -3.57 2.94
CA THR A 75 -16.78 -3.44 3.38
C THR A 75 -16.23 -2.09 2.99
N VAL A 76 -15.45 -1.48 3.89
CA VAL A 76 -14.79 -0.20 3.64
C VAL A 76 -13.27 -0.38 3.78
N GLU A 77 -12.53 0.17 2.83
CA GLU A 77 -11.08 0.18 2.91
C GLU A 77 -10.59 1.24 3.88
N THR A 78 -9.69 0.85 4.77
CA THR A 78 -9.07 1.77 5.72
C THR A 78 -7.66 2.18 5.28
N THR A 79 -6.91 1.24 4.72
CA THR A 79 -5.55 1.49 4.23
C THR A 79 -5.16 0.47 3.16
N MET A 80 -4.15 0.80 2.38
CA MET A 80 -3.56 -0.09 1.38
C MET A 80 -2.05 -0.19 1.58
N VAL A 81 -1.48 -1.33 1.20
CA VAL A 81 -0.04 -1.62 1.28
C VAL A 81 0.40 -2.27 -0.02
N GLY A 82 1.46 -1.74 -0.60
CA GLY A 82 2.15 -2.29 -1.75
C GLY A 82 3.59 -2.67 -1.40
N ARG A 83 4.47 -2.54 -2.39
CA ARG A 83 5.90 -2.87 -2.24
C ARG A 83 6.65 -2.04 -1.18
N GLU A 84 6.07 -0.94 -0.69
CA GLU A 84 6.64 -0.08 0.37
C GLU A 84 6.50 -0.68 1.76
N GLY A 85 5.80 -1.81 1.91
CA GLY A 85 5.50 -2.31 3.23
C GLY A 85 5.32 -3.81 3.35
N ALA A 86 4.69 -4.20 4.46
CA ALA A 86 4.36 -5.57 4.83
C ALA A 86 3.01 -5.64 5.52
N VAL A 87 2.37 -6.81 5.51
CA VAL A 87 1.11 -7.06 6.21
C VAL A 87 1.17 -8.37 7.00
N GLY A 88 0.41 -8.41 8.11
CA GLY A 88 0.45 -9.54 9.05
C GLY A 88 1.52 -9.35 10.12
N GLY A 89 1.24 -9.60 11.38
CA GLY A 89 2.10 -9.77 12.54
C GLY A 89 3.41 -8.96 12.66
N ILE A 90 3.43 -7.73 12.16
CA ILE A 90 4.69 -6.94 12.03
C ILE A 90 5.13 -6.26 13.34
N VAL A 91 4.22 -6.02 14.25
CA VAL A 91 4.48 -5.26 15.49
C VAL A 91 4.34 -6.12 16.72
N SER A 92 3.21 -6.82 16.85
CA SER A 92 2.89 -7.61 18.02
C SER A 92 3.63 -8.94 18.01
N GLN A 93 4.11 -9.36 19.14
CA GLN A 93 4.65 -10.71 19.31
C GLN A 93 3.53 -11.75 19.43
N GLY A 94 3.74 -12.91 18.82
CA GLY A 94 2.83 -14.04 18.88
C GLY A 94 1.64 -13.95 17.90
N LYS A 95 0.78 -14.96 17.97
CA LYS A 95 -0.38 -15.14 17.09
C LYS A 95 -1.59 -14.37 17.65
N LEU A 96 -1.75 -13.14 17.23
CA LEU A 96 -2.93 -12.34 17.57
C LEU A 96 -4.01 -12.45 16.49
N PRO A 97 -5.31 -12.32 16.86
CA PRO A 97 -6.36 -12.33 15.88
C PRO A 97 -6.32 -11.08 14.99
N ALA A 98 -6.56 -11.26 13.70
CA ALA A 98 -6.67 -10.15 12.75
C ALA A 98 -7.94 -9.32 13.06
N PHE A 99 -7.77 -8.01 13.27
CA PHE A 99 -8.90 -7.10 13.45
C PHE A 99 -9.61 -6.80 12.13
N SER A 100 -8.86 -6.67 11.05
CA SER A 100 -9.37 -6.39 9.72
C SER A 100 -9.18 -7.58 8.78
N GLN A 101 -10.01 -7.66 7.75
CA GLN A 101 -9.75 -8.53 6.62
C GLN A 101 -8.61 -7.93 5.79
N ILE A 102 -7.63 -8.76 5.40
CA ILE A 102 -6.56 -8.37 4.47
C ILE A 102 -6.81 -9.06 3.14
N MET A 103 -7.06 -8.27 2.09
CA MET A 103 -7.42 -8.76 0.77
C MET A 103 -6.44 -8.27 -0.30
N VAL A 104 -6.09 -9.14 -1.22
CA VAL A 104 -5.27 -8.82 -2.40
C VAL A 104 -6.11 -8.02 -3.39
N GLN A 105 -5.74 -6.76 -3.60
CA GLN A 105 -6.38 -5.87 -4.58
C GLN A 105 -5.85 -6.14 -5.98
N PHE A 106 -4.52 -6.12 -6.12
CA PHE A 106 -3.85 -6.48 -7.36
C PHE A 106 -2.98 -7.70 -7.09
N GLY A 107 -3.27 -8.77 -7.81
CA GLY A 107 -2.54 -10.03 -7.68
C GLY A 107 -1.11 -9.91 -8.20
N GLY A 108 -0.24 -10.74 -7.69
CA GLY A 108 1.17 -10.79 -8.07
C GLY A 108 1.99 -11.55 -7.03
N GLU A 109 3.25 -11.21 -6.99
CA GLU A 109 4.25 -11.87 -6.16
C GLU A 109 4.38 -11.23 -4.78
N PHE A 110 4.68 -12.08 -3.81
CA PHE A 110 5.00 -11.73 -2.44
C PHE A 110 6.25 -12.49 -2.00
N LEU A 111 6.90 -11.98 -0.98
CA LEU A 111 7.72 -12.79 -0.09
C LEU A 111 6.93 -12.99 1.20
N ALA A 112 6.91 -14.22 1.70
CA ALA A 112 6.18 -14.57 2.93
C ALA A 112 7.09 -15.27 3.92
N MET A 113 6.88 -15.03 5.22
CA MET A 113 7.62 -15.71 6.29
C MET A 113 6.74 -15.91 7.52
N PRO A 114 7.02 -16.93 8.36
CA PRO A 114 6.33 -17.10 9.64
C PRO A 114 6.55 -15.90 10.58
N VAL A 115 5.51 -15.49 11.31
CA VAL A 115 5.62 -14.41 12.32
C VAL A 115 6.66 -14.76 13.38
N GLU A 116 6.71 -16.02 13.83
CA GLU A 116 7.67 -16.48 14.82
C GLU A 116 9.13 -16.29 14.36
N ALA A 117 9.40 -16.45 13.07
CA ALA A 117 10.72 -16.22 12.51
C ALA A 117 11.10 -14.72 12.51
N LEU A 118 10.12 -13.86 12.19
CA LEU A 118 10.29 -12.41 12.30
C LEU A 118 10.55 -11.98 13.76
N ASP A 119 9.74 -12.48 14.69
CA ASP A 119 9.91 -12.17 16.12
C ASP A 119 11.28 -12.62 16.64
N ALA A 120 11.73 -13.82 16.26
CA ALA A 120 13.06 -14.32 16.61
C ALA A 120 14.19 -13.46 16.00
N ALA A 121 14.01 -12.94 14.79
CA ALA A 121 14.97 -12.05 14.15
C ALA A 121 15.00 -10.67 14.83
N LYS A 122 13.84 -10.09 15.14
CA LYS A 122 13.71 -8.82 15.88
C LYS A 122 14.35 -8.89 17.27
N ALA A 123 14.20 -10.02 17.98
CA ALA A 123 14.85 -10.24 19.27
C ALA A 123 16.37 -10.27 19.18
N LYS A 124 16.94 -10.63 18.02
CA LYS A 124 18.39 -10.66 17.76
C LYS A 124 18.95 -9.35 17.23
N SER A 125 18.11 -8.52 16.63
CA SER A 125 18.54 -7.27 16.00
C SER A 125 17.63 -6.10 16.39
N ARG A 126 18.19 -5.18 17.18
CA ARG A 126 17.51 -3.94 17.56
C ARG A 126 17.25 -3.02 16.38
N SER A 127 18.13 -3.03 15.36
CA SER A 127 17.91 -2.23 14.14
C SER A 127 16.70 -2.74 13.37
N LEU A 128 16.52 -4.05 13.29
CA LEU A 128 15.37 -4.68 12.65
C LEU A 128 14.07 -4.38 13.42
N ASP A 129 14.07 -4.52 14.73
CA ASP A 129 12.91 -4.19 15.57
C ASP A 129 12.52 -2.72 15.44
N ASN A 130 13.49 -1.81 15.48
CA ASN A 130 13.26 -0.37 15.25
C ASN A 130 12.69 -0.08 13.85
N LEU A 131 13.15 -0.77 12.81
CA LEU A 131 12.64 -0.59 11.45
C LEU A 131 11.15 -0.95 11.37
N PHE A 132 10.77 -2.11 11.89
CA PHE A 132 9.37 -2.54 11.87
C PHE A 132 8.48 -1.68 12.78
N SER A 133 8.99 -1.20 13.91
CA SER A 133 8.27 -0.25 14.77
C SER A 133 8.00 1.08 14.04
N ARG A 134 9.00 1.64 13.37
CA ARG A 134 8.83 2.85 12.54
C ARG A 134 7.86 2.64 11.38
N TYR A 135 7.91 1.47 10.74
CA TYR A 135 6.95 1.14 9.70
C TYR A 135 5.52 1.08 10.24
N ALA A 136 5.34 0.55 11.44
CA ALA A 136 4.03 0.54 12.11
C ALA A 136 3.52 1.94 12.43
N ASP A 137 4.38 2.86 12.88
CA ASP A 137 4.04 4.27 13.07
C ASP A 137 3.58 4.92 11.76
N CYS A 138 4.25 4.61 10.64
CA CYS A 138 3.86 5.06 9.31
C CYS A 138 2.48 4.51 8.89
N LEU A 139 2.18 3.23 9.16
CA LEU A 139 0.85 2.65 8.93
C LEU A 139 -0.23 3.34 9.77
N MET A 140 0.06 3.62 11.04
CA MET A 140 -0.84 4.36 11.93
C MET A 140 -1.12 5.76 11.38
N ALA A 141 -0.10 6.50 10.96
CA ALA A 141 -0.25 7.81 10.34
C ALA A 141 -1.14 7.74 9.08
N GLN A 142 -0.97 6.70 8.25
CA GLN A 142 -1.82 6.47 7.08
C GLN A 142 -3.28 6.21 7.47
N MET A 143 -3.55 5.44 8.53
CA MET A 143 -4.91 5.22 9.03
C MET A 143 -5.54 6.49 9.60
N PHE A 144 -4.79 7.28 10.37
CA PHE A 144 -5.27 8.58 10.87
C PHE A 144 -5.59 9.54 9.72
N GLN A 145 -4.71 9.62 8.72
CA GLN A 145 -4.94 10.45 7.54
C GLN A 145 -6.14 9.97 6.72
N SER A 146 -6.36 8.66 6.62
CA SER A 146 -7.54 8.09 5.95
C SER A 146 -8.83 8.44 6.68
N THR A 147 -8.85 8.39 8.01
CA THR A 147 -9.99 8.78 8.84
C THR A 147 -10.32 10.26 8.64
N ALA A 148 -9.33 11.13 8.75
CA ALA A 148 -9.50 12.57 8.51
C ALA A 148 -9.97 12.87 7.07
N CYS A 149 -9.39 12.18 6.09
CA CYS A 149 -9.77 12.30 4.69
C CYS A 149 -11.22 11.91 4.45
N ASN A 150 -11.70 10.84 5.08
CA ASN A 150 -13.08 10.38 4.95
C ASN A 150 -14.09 11.38 5.54
N ALA A 151 -13.71 12.11 6.57
CA ALA A 151 -14.55 13.12 7.20
C ALA A 151 -14.55 14.47 6.44
N ALA A 152 -13.39 14.85 5.84
CA ALA A 152 -13.17 16.22 5.36
C ALA A 152 -13.29 16.37 3.83
N HIS A 153 -13.08 15.30 3.05
CA HIS A 153 -12.98 15.40 1.59
C HIS A 153 -14.11 14.71 0.85
N GLY A 154 -14.53 15.32 -0.26
CA GLY A 154 -15.57 14.78 -1.14
C GLY A 154 -15.13 13.50 -1.86
N ILE A 155 -16.11 12.70 -2.30
CA ILE A 155 -15.89 11.39 -2.92
C ILE A 155 -15.03 11.48 -4.20
N GLU A 156 -15.15 12.55 -5.00
CA GLU A 156 -14.31 12.74 -6.20
C GLU A 156 -12.83 12.87 -5.82
N GLN A 157 -12.52 13.68 -4.81
CA GLN A 157 -11.16 13.85 -4.30
C GLN A 157 -10.60 12.55 -3.71
N ARG A 158 -11.44 11.81 -2.97
CA ARG A 158 -11.07 10.52 -2.38
C ARG A 158 -10.84 9.44 -3.44
N ALA A 159 -11.66 9.43 -4.51
CA ALA A 159 -11.49 8.52 -5.64
C ALA A 159 -10.19 8.81 -6.40
N ALA A 160 -9.90 10.08 -6.69
CA ALA A 160 -8.64 10.50 -7.31
C ALA A 160 -7.44 10.15 -6.43
N LYS A 161 -7.50 10.46 -5.12
CA LYS A 161 -6.47 10.08 -4.13
C LYS A 161 -6.19 8.57 -4.17
N TRP A 162 -7.23 7.76 -4.18
CA TRP A 162 -7.08 6.31 -4.17
C TRP A 162 -6.34 5.80 -5.42
N ILE A 163 -6.75 6.31 -6.60
CA ILE A 163 -6.13 5.91 -7.87
C ILE A 163 -4.65 6.33 -7.90
N ILE A 164 -4.33 7.56 -7.49
CA ILE A 164 -2.94 8.04 -7.38
C ILE A 164 -2.14 7.18 -6.39
N ALA A 165 -2.69 6.90 -5.22
CA ALA A 165 -2.01 6.08 -4.22
C ALA A 165 -1.73 4.65 -4.71
N ALA A 166 -2.60 4.09 -5.55
CA ALA A 166 -2.35 2.80 -6.20
C ALA A 166 -1.23 2.90 -7.26
N VAL A 167 -1.23 3.96 -8.08
CA VAL A 167 -0.16 4.23 -9.06
C VAL A 167 1.19 4.38 -8.36
N ASP A 168 1.27 5.17 -7.30
CA ASP A 168 2.52 5.39 -6.54
C ASP A 168 3.12 4.08 -6.00
N ARG A 169 2.25 3.19 -5.49
CA ARG A 169 2.70 1.93 -4.89
C ARG A 169 3.10 0.88 -5.93
N THR A 170 2.39 0.84 -7.04
CA THR A 170 2.64 -0.17 -8.08
C THR A 170 3.65 0.29 -9.13
N GLY A 171 3.76 1.59 -9.36
CA GLY A 171 4.50 2.16 -10.47
C GLY A 171 3.80 2.01 -11.83
N GLU A 172 2.53 1.56 -11.84
CA GLU A 172 1.79 1.23 -13.06
C GLU A 172 0.70 2.27 -13.33
N LEU A 173 0.65 2.79 -14.55
CA LEU A 173 -0.43 3.70 -15.01
C LEU A 173 -1.70 2.94 -15.42
N GLU A 174 -1.68 1.63 -15.41
CA GLU A 174 -2.84 0.77 -15.67
C GLU A 174 -3.25 0.03 -14.40
N VAL A 175 -4.31 0.49 -13.77
CA VAL A 175 -4.80 -0.01 -12.48
C VAL A 175 -5.93 -1.01 -12.71
N PRO A 176 -5.81 -2.29 -12.32
CA PRO A 176 -6.83 -3.33 -12.49
C PRO A 176 -7.98 -3.14 -11.48
N LEU A 177 -8.75 -2.07 -11.67
CA LEU A 177 -9.81 -1.62 -10.76
C LEU A 177 -11.12 -1.42 -11.50
N THR A 178 -12.18 -2.06 -11.04
CA THR A 178 -13.54 -1.81 -11.53
C THR A 178 -14.19 -0.66 -10.78
N GLN A 179 -15.17 0.00 -11.42
CA GLN A 179 -15.94 1.07 -10.76
C GLN A 179 -16.73 0.56 -9.56
N GLU A 180 -17.22 -0.68 -9.62
CA GLU A 180 -17.95 -1.32 -8.53
C GLU A 180 -17.05 -1.53 -7.30
N ARG A 181 -15.81 -1.99 -7.54
CA ARG A 181 -14.84 -2.18 -6.46
C ARG A 181 -14.41 -0.86 -5.85
N LEU A 182 -14.14 0.16 -6.66
CA LEU A 182 -13.83 1.50 -6.14
C LEU A 182 -14.99 2.06 -5.32
N ALA A 183 -16.23 1.83 -5.75
CA ALA A 183 -17.43 2.24 -5.01
C ALA A 183 -17.52 1.56 -3.63
N SER A 184 -17.35 0.24 -3.60
CA SER A 184 -17.32 -0.53 -2.34
C SER A 184 -16.24 -0.03 -1.39
N MET A 185 -15.02 0.15 -1.88
CA MET A 185 -13.88 0.61 -1.05
C MET A 185 -14.10 2.01 -0.47
N LEU A 186 -14.77 2.90 -1.22
CA LEU A 186 -15.08 4.26 -0.75
C LEU A 186 -16.38 4.34 0.08
N GLY A 187 -17.11 3.23 0.23
CA GLY A 187 -18.37 3.19 0.96
C GLY A 187 -19.51 3.97 0.28
N VAL A 188 -19.58 3.91 -1.07
CA VAL A 188 -20.59 4.67 -1.84
C VAL A 188 -21.21 3.83 -2.94
N GLY A 189 -22.37 4.27 -3.48
CA GLY A 189 -23.05 3.58 -4.56
C GLY A 189 -22.26 3.62 -5.87
N ARG A 190 -22.28 2.52 -6.65
CA ARG A 190 -21.61 2.39 -7.96
C ARG A 190 -21.99 3.50 -8.95
N SER A 191 -23.25 3.93 -8.97
CA SER A 191 -23.72 4.99 -9.86
C SER A 191 -23.02 6.32 -9.62
N TYR A 192 -22.65 6.60 -8.37
CA TYR A 192 -21.91 7.81 -8.03
C TYR A 192 -20.47 7.76 -8.58
N ILE A 193 -19.77 6.65 -8.36
CA ILE A 193 -18.42 6.44 -8.90
C ILE A 193 -18.45 6.44 -10.44
N SER A 194 -19.46 5.83 -11.06
CA SER A 194 -19.60 5.85 -12.53
C SER A 194 -19.64 7.28 -13.07
N ARG A 195 -20.37 8.19 -12.42
CA ARG A 195 -20.40 9.61 -12.83
C ARG A 195 -19.05 10.31 -12.69
N ILE A 196 -18.31 10.04 -11.61
CA ILE A 196 -16.97 10.58 -11.39
C ILE A 196 -16.02 10.08 -12.49
N ILE A 197 -15.98 8.79 -12.73
CA ILE A 197 -15.11 8.17 -13.75
C ILE A 197 -15.46 8.68 -15.16
N GLN A 198 -16.76 8.84 -15.49
CA GLN A 198 -17.16 9.39 -16.78
C GLN A 198 -16.73 10.86 -16.96
N ARG A 199 -16.72 11.66 -15.88
CA ARG A 199 -16.18 13.02 -15.90
C ARG A 199 -14.68 13.01 -16.18
N MET A 200 -13.89 12.23 -15.40
CA MET A 200 -12.45 12.10 -15.62
C MET A 200 -12.11 11.58 -17.03
N LYS A 201 -12.95 10.70 -17.58
CA LYS A 201 -12.81 10.20 -18.96
C LYS A 201 -13.07 11.30 -20.00
N ARG A 202 -14.12 12.12 -19.84
CA ARG A 202 -14.40 13.25 -20.75
C ARG A 202 -13.27 14.28 -20.75
N ASP A 203 -12.65 14.48 -19.60
CA ASP A 203 -11.55 15.43 -19.42
C ASP A 203 -10.19 14.83 -19.87
N GLY A 204 -10.18 13.61 -20.44
CA GLY A 204 -8.98 12.96 -20.96
C GLY A 204 -8.01 12.43 -19.89
N ILE A 205 -8.38 12.48 -18.62
CA ILE A 205 -7.50 12.08 -17.49
C ILE A 205 -7.25 10.59 -17.48
N LEU A 206 -8.28 9.79 -17.73
CA LEU A 206 -8.21 8.34 -17.76
C LEU A 206 -9.14 7.71 -18.78
N SER A 207 -8.93 6.44 -19.07
CA SER A 207 -9.88 5.61 -19.81
C SER A 207 -10.20 4.32 -19.05
N VAL A 208 -11.32 3.70 -19.40
CA VAL A 208 -11.74 2.41 -18.82
C VAL A 208 -11.71 1.36 -19.92
N ARG A 209 -10.96 0.28 -19.68
CA ARG A 209 -10.86 -0.82 -20.64
C ARG A 209 -10.84 -2.17 -19.92
N ARG A 210 -11.82 -3.02 -20.19
CA ARG A 210 -11.89 -4.41 -19.66
C ARG A 210 -11.67 -4.53 -18.14
N GLY A 211 -12.35 -3.66 -17.36
CA GLY A 211 -12.22 -3.68 -15.90
C GLY A 211 -10.96 -3.04 -15.32
N LYS A 212 -10.20 -2.33 -16.15
CA LYS A 212 -9.01 -1.58 -15.74
C LYS A 212 -9.20 -0.09 -16.00
N LEU A 213 -8.57 0.72 -15.17
CA LEU A 213 -8.41 2.16 -15.36
C LEU A 213 -7.02 2.41 -15.92
N LYS A 214 -6.92 3.05 -17.09
CA LYS A 214 -5.65 3.52 -17.65
C LYS A 214 -5.57 5.02 -17.48
N ILE A 215 -4.58 5.46 -16.74
CA ILE A 215 -4.31 6.87 -16.45
C ILE A 215 -3.49 7.45 -17.62
N HIS A 216 -3.98 8.54 -18.23
CA HIS A 216 -3.33 9.25 -19.32
C HIS A 216 -2.63 10.51 -18.84
N ASP A 217 -3.21 11.18 -17.84
CA ASP A 217 -2.66 12.40 -17.26
C ASP A 217 -2.62 12.32 -15.73
N PRO A 218 -1.52 11.79 -15.15
CA PRO A 218 -1.34 11.72 -13.70
C PRO A 218 -1.36 13.09 -13.02
N LYS A 219 -0.90 14.15 -13.70
CA LYS A 219 -0.87 15.51 -13.12
C LYS A 219 -2.28 16.07 -12.95
N GLN A 220 -3.13 15.93 -13.96
CA GLN A 220 -4.54 16.33 -13.84
C GLN A 220 -5.29 15.46 -12.83
N LEU A 221 -4.98 14.16 -12.74
CA LEU A 221 -5.56 13.28 -11.73
C LEU A 221 -5.15 13.73 -10.32
N ALA A 222 -3.89 14.07 -10.11
CA ALA A 222 -3.38 14.62 -8.84
C ALA A 222 -4.06 15.95 -8.47
N ALA A 223 -4.28 16.85 -9.45
CA ALA A 223 -5.00 18.11 -9.24
C ALA A 223 -6.47 17.91 -8.79
N ARG A 224 -7.06 16.75 -9.05
CA ARG A 224 -8.40 16.37 -8.57
C ARG A 224 -8.39 15.65 -7.23
N SER A 225 -7.23 15.22 -6.78
CA SER A 225 -7.04 14.56 -5.51
C SER A 225 -7.03 15.57 -4.36
N CYS A 226 -7.27 15.09 -3.14
CA CYS A 226 -6.83 15.81 -1.95
C CYS A 226 -5.35 15.50 -1.65
N GLY A 227 -4.66 16.39 -0.94
CA GLY A 227 -3.25 16.21 -0.54
C GLY A 227 -2.99 15.14 0.52
N CYS A 228 -3.97 14.30 0.85
CA CYS A 228 -3.83 13.30 1.92
C CYS A 228 -2.82 12.20 1.59
N ASN A 229 -2.70 11.80 0.31
CA ASN A 229 -1.70 10.82 -0.10
C ASN A 229 -0.29 11.41 -0.01
N ASP A 230 -0.12 12.67 -0.40
CA ASP A 230 1.17 13.35 -0.35
C ASP A 230 1.63 13.56 1.10
N ALA A 231 0.71 13.88 2.01
CA ALA A 231 1.01 13.97 3.44
C ALA A 231 1.50 12.62 4.02
N VAL A 232 0.88 11.51 3.61
CA VAL A 232 1.32 10.16 4.01
C VAL A 232 2.70 9.86 3.43
N LYS A 233 2.91 10.09 2.12
CA LYS A 233 4.22 9.87 1.46
C LYS A 233 5.33 10.70 2.14
N ALA A 234 5.06 11.97 2.43
CA ALA A 234 6.01 12.84 3.10
C ALA A 234 6.38 12.33 4.51
N HIS A 235 5.40 11.78 5.25
CA HIS A 235 5.66 11.18 6.55
C HIS A 235 6.49 9.89 6.44
N PHE A 236 6.16 9.01 5.49
CA PHE A 236 6.97 7.82 5.21
C PHE A 236 8.41 8.21 4.85
N GLU A 237 8.58 9.22 3.98
CA GLU A 237 9.92 9.68 3.58
C GLU A 237 10.70 10.27 4.75
N LEU A 238 10.05 10.96 5.68
CA LEU A 238 10.69 11.49 6.89
C LEU A 238 11.18 10.37 7.82
N ILE A 239 10.42 9.29 7.95
CA ILE A 239 10.68 8.20 8.92
C ILE A 239 11.50 7.07 8.29
N LEU A 240 11.26 6.77 7.01
CA LEU A 240 11.82 5.65 6.25
C LEU A 240 12.25 6.14 4.84
N GLN A 241 13.29 6.99 4.77
CA GLN A 241 13.77 7.61 3.53
C GLN A 241 13.97 6.60 2.40
N GLY A 242 13.46 6.91 1.19
CA GLY A 242 13.65 6.09 -0.01
C GLY A 242 12.77 4.84 -0.10
N ILE A 243 11.78 4.67 0.78
CA ILE A 243 10.87 3.52 0.74
C ILE A 243 9.85 3.62 -0.41
N TYR A 244 9.40 4.84 -0.75
CA TYR A 244 8.71 5.09 -2.00
C TYR A 244 9.71 5.29 -3.13
N PRO A 245 9.46 4.76 -4.34
CA PRO A 245 10.32 5.07 -5.48
C PRO A 245 10.33 6.58 -5.71
N ALA A 246 11.53 7.13 -5.97
CA ALA A 246 11.64 8.51 -6.40
C ALA A 246 10.81 8.70 -7.68
N ASP A 247 10.01 9.76 -7.72
CA ASP A 247 9.31 10.15 -8.94
C ASP A 247 10.36 10.36 -10.04
N THR A 248 10.29 9.57 -11.10
CA THR A 248 11.24 9.63 -12.23
C THR A 248 11.12 10.92 -13.03
N ASP A 249 10.15 11.79 -12.71
CA ASP A 249 9.99 13.12 -13.28
C ASP A 249 10.00 14.17 -12.17
N GLY A 250 11.08 14.96 -12.15
CA GLY A 250 11.40 15.98 -11.17
C GLY A 250 10.32 17.06 -10.95
N CYS A 251 9.30 16.74 -10.19
CA CYS A 251 8.37 17.71 -9.64
C CYS A 251 8.42 17.64 -8.09
N GLN A 252 9.50 18.16 -7.52
CA GLN A 252 9.54 18.53 -6.12
C GLN A 252 8.66 19.77 -5.95
N THR A 253 7.45 19.58 -5.45
CA THR A 253 6.66 20.70 -4.94
C THR A 253 7.18 21.03 -3.52
N PRO A 254 7.81 22.18 -3.30
CA PRO A 254 8.28 22.53 -1.96
C PRO A 254 7.06 22.72 -1.05
N LEU A 255 7.07 22.05 0.09
CA LEU A 255 6.16 22.33 1.21
C LEU A 255 6.26 23.80 1.56
N ARG A 256 5.22 24.58 1.30
CA ARG A 256 5.11 25.93 1.85
C ARG A 256 5.00 25.81 3.37
N ALA A 257 6.06 26.22 4.05
CA ALA A 257 6.02 26.54 5.47
C ALA A 257 4.94 27.61 5.66
N SER A 258 3.86 27.27 6.38
CA SER A 258 2.93 28.27 6.88
C SER A 258 3.66 29.08 7.93
N SER A 259 4.14 30.29 7.54
CA SER A 259 4.56 31.32 8.47
C SER A 259 3.30 31.73 9.23
N GLY A 260 3.25 31.34 10.53
CA GLY A 260 2.29 31.87 11.47
C GLY A 260 2.58 33.35 11.77
N THR A 261 1.56 34.13 11.80
CA THR A 261 1.36 35.30 12.65
C THR A 261 -0.02 35.18 13.28
#